data_d1610b877ce986c09c8417f24db08171
#
_entry.id   d1610b877ce986c09c8417f24db08171
#
_cell.length_a   1.000
_cell.length_b   1.000
_cell.length_c   1.000
_cell.angle_alpha   90.00
_cell.angle_beta   90.00
_cell.angle_gamma   90.00
#
_symmetry.space_group_name_H-M   'P 1'
#
loop_
_entity.id
_entity.type
_entity.pdbx_description
1 polymer ?
#
loop_
_entity_poly.entity_id
_entity_poly.type
_entity_poly.pdbx_seq_one_letter_code
_entity_poly.pdbx_strand_id
1 'polypeptide(L)' 'MVPKDPIILLSFVNTKLRDECENLDIFCERYEVDMNYLVKTLGDMQYRYNPNTNQFN' A
#
# COMPACT_ATOMS: atom_id res chain seq x y z
N MET A 1 -11.87 0.69 -3.45
CA MET A 1 -11.24 1.51 -4.48
C MET A 1 -10.20 2.43 -3.87
N VAL A 2 -9.13 2.68 -4.57
CA VAL A 2 -8.01 3.46 -4.05
C VAL A 2 -7.66 4.61 -4.98
N PRO A 3 -6.98 5.65 -4.46
CA PRO A 3 -6.55 6.77 -5.31
C PRO A 3 -5.64 6.30 -6.44
N LYS A 4 -5.69 6.98 -7.57
CA LYS A 4 -4.86 6.65 -8.72
C LYS A 4 -3.54 7.40 -8.72
N ASP A 5 -3.49 8.57 -8.09
CA ASP A 5 -2.26 9.34 -8.00
C ASP A 5 -1.27 8.59 -7.11
N PRO A 6 -0.06 8.27 -7.60
CA PRO A 6 0.87 7.45 -6.82
C PRO A 6 1.24 8.03 -5.47
N ILE A 7 1.39 9.35 -5.38
CA ILE A 7 1.76 10.00 -4.11
C ILE A 7 0.61 9.91 -3.12
N ILE A 8 -0.61 10.16 -3.60
CA ILE A 8 -1.79 10.05 -2.75
C ILE A 8 -2.03 8.58 -2.38
N LEU A 9 -1.80 7.67 -3.32
CA LEU A 9 -1.93 6.25 -3.07
C LEU A 9 -0.98 5.79 -1.97
N LEU A 10 0.27 6.24 -2.00
CA LEU A 10 1.26 5.90 -0.98
C LEU A 10 0.76 6.32 0.41
N SER A 11 0.28 7.56 0.53
CA SER A 11 -0.23 8.08 1.80
C SER A 11 -1.45 7.28 2.26
N PHE A 12 -2.36 6.98 1.33
CA PHE A 12 -3.57 6.23 1.65
C PHE A 12 -3.23 4.83 2.18
N VAL A 13 -2.35 4.12 1.45
CA VAL A 13 -1.97 2.77 1.83
C VAL A 13 -1.30 2.76 3.20
N ASN A 14 -0.32 3.64 3.41
CA ASN A 14 0.41 3.66 4.67
C ASN A 14 -0.48 4.03 5.85
N THR A 15 -1.44 4.92 5.64
CA THR A 15 -2.39 5.27 6.69
C THR A 15 -3.24 4.06 7.08
N LYS A 16 -3.73 3.32 6.09
CA LYS A 16 -4.55 2.15 6.37
C LYS A 16 -3.76 1.02 7.01
N LEU A 17 -2.52 0.82 6.57
CA LEU A 17 -1.66 -0.18 7.19
C LEU A 17 -1.35 0.17 8.65
N ARG A 18 -1.23 1.47 8.95
CA ARG A 18 -0.98 1.90 10.32
C ARG A 18 -2.22 1.73 11.20
N ASP A 19 -3.40 2.06 10.68
CA ASP A 19 -4.60 2.22 11.51
C ASP A 19 -5.57 1.03 11.45
N GLU A 20 -5.64 0.31 10.34
CA GLU A 20 -6.72 -0.66 10.12
C GLU A 20 -6.27 -2.03 9.64
N CYS A 21 -5.18 -2.12 8.92
CA CYS A 21 -4.78 -3.36 8.26
C CYS A 21 -3.50 -3.89 8.85
N GLU A 22 -3.51 -5.16 9.27
CA GLU A 22 -2.36 -5.76 9.95
C GLU A 22 -1.20 -6.05 9.00
N ASN A 23 -1.49 -6.21 7.71
CA ASN A 23 -0.45 -6.46 6.72
C ASN A 23 -0.98 -6.08 5.33
N LEU A 24 -0.07 -6.18 4.34
CA LEU A 24 -0.39 -5.77 2.98
C LEU A 24 -1.44 -6.67 2.33
N ASP A 25 -1.41 -7.96 2.62
CA ASP A 25 -2.40 -8.88 2.07
C ASP A 25 -3.80 -8.48 2.49
N ILE A 26 -3.97 -8.13 3.76
CA ILE A 26 -5.27 -7.71 4.28
C ILE A 26 -5.71 -6.41 3.62
N PHE A 27 -4.77 -5.47 3.43
CA PHE A 27 -5.10 -4.22 2.76
C PHE A 27 -5.60 -4.48 1.34
N CYS A 28 -4.88 -5.29 0.57
CA CYS A 28 -5.25 -5.56 -0.81
C CYS A 28 -6.59 -6.25 -0.92
N GLU A 29 -6.86 -7.18 0.00
CA GLU A 29 -8.15 -7.87 0.01
C GLU A 29 -9.28 -6.92 0.37
N ARG A 30 -9.09 -6.13 1.41
CA ARG A 30 -10.15 -5.23 1.90
C ARG A 30 -10.52 -4.16 0.89
N TYR A 31 -9.52 -3.60 0.21
CA TYR A 31 -9.75 -2.51 -0.74
C TYR A 31 -9.79 -2.97 -2.18
N GLU A 32 -9.73 -4.29 -2.39
CA GLU A 32 -9.85 -4.90 -3.72
C GLU A 32 -8.80 -4.36 -4.69
N VAL A 33 -7.56 -4.34 -4.24
CA VAL A 33 -6.43 -3.85 -5.00
C VAL A 33 -5.54 -5.02 -5.40
N ASP A 34 -5.12 -5.04 -6.68
CA ASP A 34 -4.15 -6.02 -7.14
C ASP A 34 -2.79 -5.69 -6.51
N MET A 35 -2.25 -6.64 -5.76
CA MET A 35 -0.97 -6.44 -5.07
C MET A 35 0.16 -6.14 -6.07
N ASN A 36 0.17 -6.81 -7.22
CA ASN A 36 1.20 -6.55 -8.22
C ASN A 36 1.15 -5.12 -8.73
N TYR A 37 -0.05 -4.62 -8.97
CA TYR A 37 -0.23 -3.23 -9.38
C TYR A 37 0.28 -2.26 -8.31
N LEU A 38 -0.08 -2.52 -7.06
CA LEU A 38 0.29 -1.67 -5.94
C LEU A 38 1.81 -1.64 -5.75
N VAL A 39 2.43 -2.82 -5.71
CA VAL A 39 3.87 -2.94 -5.50
C VAL A 39 4.63 -2.27 -6.64
N LYS A 40 4.18 -2.47 -7.87
CA LYS A 40 4.83 -1.86 -9.03
C LYS A 40 4.70 -0.35 -8.99
N THR A 41 3.51 0.16 -8.74
CA THR A 41 3.24 1.59 -8.75
C THR A 41 4.08 2.32 -7.70
N LEU A 42 4.09 1.80 -6.48
CA LEU A 42 4.87 2.41 -5.41
C LEU A 42 6.37 2.13 -5.57
N GLY A 43 6.71 0.98 -6.15
CA GLY A 43 8.10 0.64 -6.45
C GLY A 43 8.71 1.57 -7.48
N ASP A 44 7.92 2.06 -8.43
CA ASP A 44 8.40 3.03 -9.42
C ASP A 44 8.84 4.33 -8.76
N MET A 45 8.33 4.63 -7.58
CA MET A 45 8.77 5.77 -6.78
C MET A 45 9.81 5.37 -5.74
N GLN A 46 10.31 4.14 -5.82
CA GLN A 46 11.33 3.59 -4.94
C GLN A 46 10.83 3.36 -3.50
N TYR A 47 9.54 3.14 -3.35
CA TYR A 47 8.95 2.75 -2.06
C TYR A 47 8.68 1.26 -2.07
N ARG A 48 9.14 0.57 -1.04
CA ARG A 48 8.96 -0.86 -0.93
C ARG A 48 8.29 -1.20 0.40
N TYR A 49 7.48 -2.25 0.38
CA TYR A 49 6.80 -2.69 1.59
C TYR A 49 7.80 -3.31 2.56
N ASN A 50 7.78 -2.83 3.78
CA ASN A 50 8.59 -3.39 4.87
C ASN A 50 7.65 -4.07 5.86
N PRO A 51 7.68 -5.42 5.92
CA PRO A 51 6.75 -6.13 6.83
C PRO A 51 7.06 -5.89 8.31
N ASN A 52 8.29 -5.51 8.64
CA ASN A 52 8.64 -5.23 10.03
C ASN A 52 7.94 -3.98 10.56
N THR A 53 7.78 -2.98 9.71
CA THR A 53 7.11 -1.74 10.09
C THR A 53 5.69 -1.66 9.57
N ASN A 54 5.30 -2.60 8.70
CA ASN A 54 4.00 -2.62 8.04
C ASN A 54 3.75 -1.31 7.27
N GLN A 55 4.74 -0.85 6.56
CA GLN A 55 4.68 0.40 5.82
C GLN A 55 5.49 0.28 4.53
N PHE A 56 5.13 1.11 3.54
CA PHE A 56 5.99 1.32 2.39
C PHE A 56 6.97 2.43 2.72
N ASN A 57 8.25 2.14 2.57
CA ASN A 57 9.29 3.14 2.85
C ASN A 57 10.57 2.86 2.08
#